data_29e04ff1b1360143576838e30ff2ec5e
#
_entry.id   29e04ff1b1360143576838e30ff2ec5e
#
_cell.length_a   1.000
_cell.length_b   1.000
_cell.length_c   1.000
_cell.angle_alpha   90.00
_cell.angle_beta   90.00
_cell.angle_gamma   90.00
#
_symmetry.space_group_name_H-M   'P 1'
#
loop_
_entity.id
_entity.type
_entity.pdbx_description
1 polymer ?
#
loop_
_entity_poly.entity_id
_entity_poly.type
_entity_poly.pdbx_seq_one_letter_code
_entity_poly.pdbx_strand_id
1 'polypeptide(L)'
;MATSLSSILLKGIAARSFTKPVTSSSYYGMRYFTKVSNDPDTHDDFKPANKIENSNISLADVVEQDVKDNPVMIYMKGVPDFPQCGFSSLAVRVLKHYDVPLSARNILEDAELKSAVKAFSNWPTFPQVFIKGEFVGGSDIILNMHQTGELKEKLKDITSKQ
;
A
#
# COMPACT_ATOMS: atom_id res chain seq x y z
N MET A 1 45.31 38.33 -40.75
CA MET A 1 46.14 37.25 -41.32
C MET A 1 45.41 35.96 -41.01
N ALA A 2 44.69 35.47 -42.01
CA ALA A 2 44.99 34.23 -42.74
C ALA A 2 44.68 32.99 -41.90
N THR A 3 43.51 32.43 -42.13
CA THR A 3 43.17 31.24 -42.95
C THR A 3 43.62 29.91 -42.42
N SER A 4 42.69 29.00 -42.19
CA SER A 4 42.67 27.77 -42.97
C SER A 4 41.40 26.97 -42.72
N LEU A 5 40.64 26.78 -43.78
CA LEU A 5 39.56 25.80 -43.93
C LEU A 5 40.19 24.42 -44.16
N SER A 6 39.73 23.40 -43.49
CA SER A 6 39.94 22.01 -43.88
C SER A 6 38.63 21.26 -43.88
N SER A 7 38.14 21.07 -45.07
CA SER A 7 37.05 20.18 -45.44
C SER A 7 37.50 18.72 -45.33
N ILE A 8 36.76 17.90 -44.55
CA ILE A 8 36.91 16.45 -44.56
C ILE A 8 35.63 15.80 -45.09
N LEU A 9 35.82 15.08 -46.14
CA LEU A 9 34.89 14.31 -46.96
C LEU A 9 33.90 13.44 -46.16
N LEU A 10 32.65 13.55 -46.56
CA LEU A 10 31.63 12.52 -46.31
C LEU A 10 31.99 11.24 -47.12
N LYS A 11 32.18 10.14 -46.38
CA LYS A 11 32.05 8.80 -46.98
C LYS A 11 30.73 8.22 -46.50
N GLY A 12 29.81 8.05 -47.45
CA GLY A 12 28.52 7.39 -47.25
C GLY A 12 28.71 5.91 -46.89
N ILE A 13 28.00 5.51 -45.86
CA ILE A 13 27.83 4.09 -45.53
C ILE A 13 26.38 3.75 -45.85
N ALA A 14 26.21 2.88 -46.85
CA ALA A 14 24.95 2.37 -47.32
C ALA A 14 24.26 1.56 -46.21
N ALA A 15 23.07 2.02 -45.78
CA ALA A 15 22.20 1.27 -44.90
C ALA A 15 21.60 0.08 -45.67
N ARG A 16 22.01 -1.14 -45.29
CA ARG A 16 21.32 -2.36 -45.70
C ARG A 16 20.11 -2.54 -44.77
N SER A 17 18.94 -2.32 -45.30
CA SER A 17 17.66 -2.67 -44.69
C SER A 17 17.51 -4.20 -44.67
N PHE A 18 17.63 -4.78 -43.46
CA PHE A 18 17.24 -6.15 -43.20
C PHE A 18 15.77 -6.14 -42.77
N THR A 19 14.88 -6.42 -43.72
CA THR A 19 13.48 -6.74 -43.41
C THR A 19 13.39 -8.19 -42.94
N LYS A 20 13.17 -8.40 -41.66
CA LYS A 20 12.77 -9.71 -41.13
C LYS A 20 11.25 -9.86 -41.29
N PRO A 21 10.74 -10.99 -41.73
CA PRO A 21 9.31 -11.23 -41.82
C PRO A 21 8.77 -11.41 -40.40
N VAL A 22 7.75 -10.63 -40.05
CA VAL A 22 6.96 -10.79 -38.85
C VAL A 22 6.03 -11.98 -39.05
N THR A 23 6.37 -13.13 -38.50
CA THR A 23 5.41 -14.23 -38.36
C THR A 23 4.49 -13.90 -37.20
N SER A 24 3.26 -13.53 -37.50
CA SER A 24 2.18 -13.40 -36.53
C SER A 24 1.80 -14.80 -36.03
N SER A 25 2.33 -15.19 -34.87
CA SER A 25 1.82 -16.33 -34.13
C SER A 25 0.66 -15.87 -33.30
N SER A 26 -0.54 -16.12 -33.82
CA SER A 26 -1.79 -15.95 -33.10
C SER A 26 -1.89 -17.05 -32.03
N TYR A 27 -1.48 -16.73 -30.80
CA TYR A 27 -1.81 -17.55 -29.65
C TYR A 27 -3.27 -17.27 -29.25
N TYR A 28 -4.16 -18.09 -29.76
CA TYR A 28 -5.48 -18.26 -29.19
C TYR A 28 -5.31 -18.88 -27.81
N GLY A 29 -5.30 -18.05 -26.77
CA GLY A 29 -5.39 -18.48 -25.39
C GLY A 29 -6.73 -19.14 -25.15
N MET A 30 -6.76 -20.47 -25.24
CA MET A 30 -7.87 -21.31 -24.86
C MET A 30 -8.05 -21.15 -23.34
N ARG A 31 -9.01 -20.31 -22.94
CA ARG A 31 -9.47 -20.26 -21.54
C ARG A 31 -10.25 -21.54 -21.29
N TYR A 32 -9.61 -22.51 -20.65
CA TYR A 32 -10.31 -23.65 -20.07
C TYR A 32 -11.11 -23.11 -18.88
N PHE A 33 -12.38 -22.85 -19.10
CA PHE A 33 -13.34 -22.81 -18.02
C PHE A 33 -13.51 -24.26 -17.54
N THR A 34 -12.76 -24.63 -16.53
CA THR A 34 -13.09 -25.84 -15.78
C THR A 34 -14.35 -25.51 -14.98
N LYS A 35 -15.50 -25.89 -15.53
CA LYS A 35 -16.74 -25.99 -14.78
C LYS A 35 -16.48 -27.12 -13.78
N VAL A 36 -16.19 -26.75 -12.53
CA VAL A 36 -16.12 -27.71 -11.44
C VAL A 36 -17.54 -28.23 -11.27
N SER A 37 -17.81 -29.43 -11.80
CA SER A 37 -19.00 -30.18 -11.50
C SER A 37 -18.96 -30.48 -10.00
N ASN A 38 -20.10 -30.29 -9.31
CA ASN A 38 -20.27 -30.75 -7.94
C ASN A 38 -19.98 -32.25 -7.91
N ASP A 39 -18.78 -32.59 -7.48
CA ASP A 39 -18.37 -33.97 -7.24
C ASP A 39 -18.93 -34.36 -5.87
N PRO A 40 -19.77 -35.37 -5.77
CA PRO A 40 -20.35 -35.80 -4.49
C PRO A 40 -19.33 -36.37 -3.50
N ASP A 41 -18.07 -36.55 -3.94
CA ASP A 41 -16.98 -37.08 -3.13
C ASP A 41 -16.05 -36.02 -2.54
N THR A 42 -16.46 -34.73 -2.60
CA THR A 42 -15.70 -33.68 -1.92
C THR A 42 -15.89 -33.83 -0.41
N HIS A 43 -14.89 -34.41 0.25
CA HIS A 43 -14.86 -34.51 1.71
C HIS A 43 -15.14 -33.16 2.35
N ASP A 44 -16.03 -33.14 3.35
CA ASP A 44 -16.43 -31.95 4.12
C ASP A 44 -15.25 -31.21 4.77
N ASP A 45 -14.08 -31.84 4.83
CA ASP A 45 -12.84 -31.29 5.37
C ASP A 45 -12.21 -30.16 4.53
N PHE A 46 -12.65 -29.97 3.26
CA PHE A 46 -12.19 -28.92 2.36
C PHE A 46 -13.17 -27.76 2.19
N LYS A 47 -14.27 -27.77 2.91
CA LYS A 47 -15.09 -26.56 3.01
C LYS A 47 -14.29 -25.55 3.83
N PRO A 48 -14.04 -24.30 3.32
CA PRO A 48 -13.46 -23.27 4.16
C PRO A 48 -14.37 -23.13 5.36
N ALA A 49 -13.87 -23.53 6.53
CA ALA A 49 -14.58 -23.31 7.76
C ALA A 49 -14.75 -21.80 7.89
N ASN A 50 -15.96 -21.32 7.67
CA ASN A 50 -16.37 -19.98 8.09
C ASN A 50 -16.30 -19.97 9.63
N LYS A 51 -15.07 -19.78 10.13
CA LYS A 51 -14.80 -19.63 11.55
C LYS A 51 -15.04 -18.17 11.93
N ILE A 52 -16.29 -17.74 11.79
CA ILE A 52 -16.79 -16.52 12.43
C ILE A 52 -18.25 -16.79 12.81
N GLU A 53 -18.43 -17.59 13.83
CA GLU A 53 -19.62 -17.51 14.64
C GLU A 53 -19.17 -17.09 16.04
N ASN A 54 -19.19 -15.79 16.29
CA ASN A 54 -19.53 -15.15 17.55
C ASN A 54 -18.86 -13.77 17.70
N SER A 55 -19.22 -12.85 16.82
CA SER A 55 -19.41 -11.45 17.21
C SER A 55 -20.16 -10.75 16.07
N ASN A 56 -21.34 -10.21 16.35
CA ASN A 56 -22.09 -9.33 15.44
C ASN A 56 -21.37 -7.97 15.20
N ILE A 57 -20.05 -7.94 15.36
CA ILE A 57 -19.25 -6.75 15.16
C ILE A 57 -18.69 -6.86 13.74
N SER A 58 -19.10 -5.95 12.86
CA SER A 58 -18.54 -5.87 11.52
C SER A 58 -17.08 -5.41 11.59
N LEU A 59 -16.25 -5.75 10.61
CA LEU A 59 -14.88 -5.24 10.56
C LEU A 59 -14.82 -3.71 10.42
N ALA A 60 -15.86 -3.11 9.87
CA ALA A 60 -16.01 -1.65 9.86
C ALA A 60 -16.16 -1.10 11.28
N ASP A 61 -16.97 -1.76 12.14
CA ASP A 61 -17.12 -1.37 13.54
C ASP A 61 -15.81 -1.56 14.32
N VAL A 62 -15.05 -2.61 14.01
CA VAL A 62 -13.71 -2.83 14.61
C VAL A 62 -12.78 -1.69 14.25
N VAL A 63 -12.74 -1.26 12.99
CA VAL A 63 -11.90 -0.13 12.53
C VAL A 63 -12.35 1.17 13.21
N GLU A 64 -13.64 1.41 13.28
CA GLU A 64 -14.21 2.59 13.95
C GLU A 64 -13.84 2.62 15.44
N GLN A 65 -13.95 1.47 16.12
CA GLN A 65 -13.58 1.33 17.54
C GLN A 65 -12.08 1.57 17.75
N ASP A 66 -11.22 0.93 16.94
CA ASP A 66 -9.77 1.13 17.02
C ASP A 66 -9.38 2.60 16.91
N VAL A 67 -9.99 3.29 15.94
CA VAL A 67 -9.70 4.70 15.66
C VAL A 67 -10.23 5.63 16.75
N LYS A 68 -11.34 5.27 17.42
CA LYS A 68 -11.91 6.02 18.55
C LYS A 68 -11.13 5.83 19.84
N ASP A 69 -10.74 4.58 20.14
CA ASP A 69 -10.10 4.22 21.39
C ASP A 69 -8.63 4.64 21.46
N ASN A 70 -8.00 4.81 20.29
CA ASN A 70 -6.59 5.13 20.22
C ASN A 70 -6.36 6.56 19.72
N PRO A 71 -5.71 7.42 20.49
CA PRO A 71 -5.46 8.81 20.08
C PRO A 71 -4.57 8.92 18.84
N VAL A 72 -3.67 7.96 18.61
CA VAL A 72 -2.91 7.80 17.37
C VAL A 72 -2.95 6.34 16.96
N MET A 73 -3.58 6.06 15.83
CA MET A 73 -3.72 4.72 15.25
C MET A 73 -3.06 4.66 13.88
N ILE A 74 -2.27 3.61 13.64
CA ILE A 74 -1.67 3.35 12.33
C ILE A 74 -2.01 1.94 11.84
N TYR A 75 -2.53 1.85 10.62
CA TYR A 75 -2.62 0.61 9.87
C TYR A 75 -1.44 0.52 8.91
N MET A 76 -0.59 -0.50 9.07
CA MET A 76 0.70 -0.57 8.40
C MET A 76 1.06 -1.99 7.95
N LYS A 77 2.07 -2.10 7.13
CA LYS A 77 2.69 -3.38 6.78
C LYS A 77 3.76 -3.72 7.80
N GLY A 78 3.55 -4.79 8.57
CA GLY A 78 4.35 -5.17 9.72
C GLY A 78 3.90 -4.46 11.00
N VAL A 79 4.77 -4.40 11.99
CA VAL A 79 4.55 -3.76 13.29
C VAL A 79 5.54 -2.60 13.49
N PRO A 80 5.31 -1.68 14.45
CA PRO A 80 6.18 -0.51 14.65
C PRO A 80 7.64 -0.82 14.92
N ASP A 81 7.94 -1.99 15.49
CA ASP A 81 9.32 -2.41 15.75
C ASP A 81 9.96 -3.16 14.57
N PHE A 82 9.12 -3.79 13.72
CA PHE A 82 9.54 -4.50 12.51
C PHE A 82 8.68 -4.13 11.31
N PRO A 83 8.82 -2.90 10.78
CA PRO A 83 8.07 -2.48 9.59
C PRO A 83 8.53 -3.27 8.37
N GLN A 84 7.58 -3.81 7.60
CA GLN A 84 7.84 -4.58 6.37
C GLN A 84 7.72 -3.73 5.10
N CYS A 85 7.71 -2.40 5.23
CA CYS A 85 7.62 -1.47 4.11
C CYS A 85 8.32 -0.16 4.48
N GLY A 86 9.09 0.41 3.55
CA GLY A 86 9.78 1.69 3.75
C GLY A 86 8.85 2.86 4.10
N PHE A 87 7.68 2.91 3.48
CA PHE A 87 6.65 3.93 3.79
C PHE A 87 6.08 3.75 5.20
N SER A 88 5.84 2.51 5.64
CA SER A 88 5.42 2.22 7.01
C SER A 88 6.50 2.60 8.03
N SER A 89 7.76 2.26 7.74
CA SER A 89 8.91 2.65 8.56
C SER A 89 9.05 4.16 8.71
N LEU A 90 8.86 4.90 7.62
CA LEU A 90 8.92 6.36 7.62
C LEU A 90 7.84 6.97 8.53
N ALA A 91 6.58 6.55 8.36
CA ALA A 91 5.47 7.05 9.16
C ALA A 91 5.68 6.77 10.67
N VAL A 92 6.07 5.54 11.02
CA VAL A 92 6.36 5.15 12.40
C VAL A 92 7.50 5.98 12.99
N ARG A 93 8.57 6.19 12.24
CA ARG A 93 9.71 6.99 12.71
C ARG A 93 9.32 8.43 13.01
N VAL A 94 8.52 9.04 12.13
CA VAL A 94 8.02 10.40 12.34
C VAL A 94 7.11 10.47 13.57
N LEU A 95 6.19 9.53 13.74
CA LEU A 95 5.28 9.52 14.89
C LEU A 95 6.01 9.25 16.22
N LYS A 96 6.97 8.32 16.22
CA LYS A 96 7.82 8.05 17.42
C LYS A 96 8.66 9.26 17.85
N HIS A 97 8.96 10.20 16.94
CA HIS A 97 9.67 11.43 17.28
C HIS A 97 8.91 12.35 18.26
N TYR A 98 7.58 12.23 18.28
CA TYR A 98 6.71 13.05 19.15
C TYR A 98 6.38 12.39 20.48
N ASP A 99 6.88 11.17 20.73
CA ASP A 99 6.63 10.41 21.98
C ASP A 99 5.16 10.30 22.34
N VAL A 100 4.33 10.01 21.34
CA VAL A 100 2.88 9.83 21.51
C VAL A 100 2.51 8.35 21.64
N PRO A 101 1.43 8.00 22.33
CA PRO A 101 0.92 6.63 22.39
C PRO A 101 0.49 6.19 20.99
N LEU A 102 1.28 5.34 20.36
CA LEU A 102 1.07 4.84 19.01
C LEU A 102 0.51 3.42 19.06
N SER A 103 -0.74 3.26 18.65
CA SER A 103 -1.35 1.96 18.41
C SER A 103 -1.25 1.57 16.95
N ALA A 104 -0.99 0.29 16.67
CA ALA A 104 -0.77 -0.19 15.31
C ALA A 104 -1.45 -1.54 15.05
N ARG A 105 -1.93 -1.73 13.82
CA ARG A 105 -2.34 -3.04 13.29
C ARG A 105 -1.60 -3.40 12.03
N ASN A 106 -1.21 -4.67 11.96
CA ASN A 106 -0.56 -5.23 10.78
C ASN A 106 -1.60 -5.70 9.76
N ILE A 107 -1.68 -5.00 8.63
CA ILE A 107 -2.64 -5.32 7.56
C ILE A 107 -2.21 -6.51 6.68
N LEU A 108 -1.06 -7.10 6.94
CA LEU A 108 -0.60 -8.29 6.21
C LEU A 108 -1.16 -9.59 6.80
N GLU A 109 -1.59 -9.56 8.05
CA GLU A 109 -2.13 -10.72 8.76
C GLU A 109 -3.61 -10.95 8.43
N ASP A 110 -4.33 -9.89 8.04
CA ASP A 110 -5.76 -9.93 7.80
C ASP A 110 -6.13 -9.15 6.52
N ALA A 111 -6.52 -9.89 5.47
CA ALA A 111 -6.91 -9.33 4.19
C ALA A 111 -8.28 -8.64 4.24
N GLU A 112 -9.17 -9.09 5.12
CA GLU A 112 -10.50 -8.50 5.31
C GLU A 112 -10.38 -7.17 6.05
N LEU A 113 -9.58 -7.12 7.13
CA LEU A 113 -9.25 -5.88 7.81
C LEU A 113 -8.62 -4.85 6.85
N LYS A 114 -7.67 -5.29 6.02
CA LYS A 114 -7.06 -4.44 5.00
C LYS A 114 -8.10 -3.80 4.06
N SER A 115 -9.11 -4.58 3.67
CA SER A 115 -10.19 -4.10 2.80
C SER A 115 -11.13 -3.16 3.54
N ALA A 116 -11.48 -3.48 4.80
CA ALA A 116 -12.31 -2.66 5.66
C ALA A 116 -11.69 -1.28 5.92
N VAL A 117 -10.39 -1.23 6.24
CA VAL A 117 -9.66 0.03 6.47
C VAL A 117 -9.64 0.91 5.22
N LYS A 118 -9.44 0.33 4.03
CA LYS A 118 -9.52 1.07 2.77
C LYS A 118 -10.89 1.67 2.50
N ALA A 119 -11.94 0.88 2.78
CA ALA A 119 -13.32 1.34 2.63
C ALA A 119 -13.66 2.45 3.63
N PHE A 120 -13.24 2.30 4.87
CA PHE A 120 -13.48 3.26 5.94
C PHE A 120 -12.84 4.64 5.68
N SER A 121 -11.57 4.65 5.24
CA SER A 121 -10.83 5.88 4.95
C SER A 121 -11.07 6.42 3.54
N ASN A 122 -11.68 5.63 2.65
CA ASN A 122 -11.72 5.87 1.21
C ASN A 122 -10.32 6.13 0.60
N TRP A 123 -9.29 5.44 1.13
CA TRP A 123 -7.90 5.61 0.74
C TRP A 123 -7.26 4.28 0.31
N PRO A 124 -6.60 4.20 -0.88
CA PRO A 124 -6.21 2.92 -1.48
C PRO A 124 -4.90 2.33 -0.95
N THR A 125 -4.04 3.12 -0.31
CA THR A 125 -2.66 2.73 0.03
C THR A 125 -2.40 2.67 1.52
N PHE A 126 -1.27 2.05 1.92
CA PHE A 126 -0.79 1.98 3.29
C PHE A 126 0.66 2.49 3.40
N PRO A 127 1.07 3.02 4.56
CA PRO A 127 0.33 3.10 5.82
C PRO A 127 -0.82 4.09 5.78
N GLN A 128 -1.76 3.93 6.72
CA GLN A 128 -2.83 4.88 6.98
C GLN A 128 -2.77 5.31 8.45
N VAL A 129 -2.74 6.61 8.70
CA VAL A 129 -2.63 7.19 10.03
C VAL A 129 -3.91 7.94 10.39
N PHE A 130 -4.41 7.66 11.58
CA PHE A 130 -5.55 8.34 12.19
C PHE A 130 -5.09 9.02 13.47
N ILE A 131 -5.54 10.25 13.69
CA ILE A 131 -5.24 11.04 14.89
C ILE A 131 -6.55 11.58 15.44
N LYS A 132 -6.83 11.29 16.71
CA LYS A 132 -8.07 11.71 17.40
C LYS A 132 -9.34 11.32 16.66
N GLY A 133 -9.37 10.13 16.08
CA GLY A 133 -10.52 9.65 15.33
C GLY A 133 -10.57 10.08 13.85
N GLU A 134 -9.71 10.98 13.40
CA GLU A 134 -9.70 11.51 12.05
C GLU A 134 -8.63 10.85 11.18
N PHE A 135 -8.98 10.52 9.94
CA PHE A 135 -8.01 10.09 8.94
C PHE A 135 -7.11 11.27 8.54
N VAL A 136 -5.81 11.11 8.69
CA VAL A 136 -4.83 12.14 8.35
C VAL A 136 -4.20 11.88 7.00
N GLY A 137 -3.75 10.65 6.74
CA GLY A 137 -3.15 10.31 5.46
C GLY A 137 -2.11 9.20 5.52
N GLY A 138 -1.32 9.10 4.45
CA GLY A 138 -0.19 8.18 4.32
C GLY A 138 1.13 8.77 4.82
N SER A 139 2.24 8.05 4.58
CA SER A 139 3.58 8.43 5.05
C SER A 139 4.07 9.77 4.54
N ASP A 140 3.77 10.12 3.32
CA ASP A 140 4.15 11.37 2.66
C ASP A 140 3.43 12.58 3.27
N ILE A 141 2.14 12.43 3.58
CA ILE A 141 1.36 13.46 4.26
C ILE A 141 1.88 13.69 5.68
N ILE A 142 2.13 12.59 6.42
CA ILE A 142 2.70 12.67 7.78
C ILE A 142 4.08 13.33 7.77
N LEU A 143 4.92 13.00 6.79
CA LEU A 143 6.23 13.66 6.66
C LEU A 143 6.11 15.15 6.33
N ASN A 144 5.22 15.51 5.43
CA ASN A 144 4.97 16.92 5.08
C ASN A 144 4.48 17.71 6.30
N MET A 145 3.48 17.20 7.02
CA MET A 145 2.98 17.83 8.25
C MET A 145 4.04 17.94 9.35
N HIS A 146 4.97 17.00 9.41
CA HIS A 146 6.13 17.09 10.30
C HIS A 146 7.05 18.23 9.90
N GLN A 147 7.36 18.40 8.61
CA GLN A 147 8.22 19.45 8.09
C GLN A 147 7.61 20.85 8.24
N THR A 148 6.31 20.97 8.09
CA THR A 148 5.58 22.24 8.27
C THR A 148 5.31 22.59 9.74
N GLY A 149 5.46 21.63 10.66
CA GLY A 149 5.13 21.79 12.09
C GLY A 149 3.66 21.54 12.42
N GLU A 150 2.80 21.30 11.43
CA GLU A 150 1.37 21.07 11.59
C GLU A 150 1.10 19.79 12.42
N LEU A 151 1.90 18.75 12.23
CA LEU A 151 1.79 17.49 12.98
C LEU A 151 1.99 17.72 14.48
N LYS A 152 2.91 18.60 14.86
CA LYS A 152 3.17 18.96 16.27
C LYS A 152 1.95 19.61 16.91
N GLU A 153 1.30 20.53 16.21
CA GLU A 153 0.08 21.17 16.72
C GLU A 153 -1.07 20.16 16.86
N LYS A 154 -1.23 19.26 15.88
CA LYS A 154 -2.27 18.22 15.92
C LYS A 154 -2.07 17.21 17.07
N LEU A 155 -0.82 16.94 17.46
CA LEU A 155 -0.45 16.01 18.52
C LEU A 155 -0.32 16.65 19.91
N LYS A 156 -0.33 17.98 20.02
CA LYS A 156 -0.06 18.74 21.25
C LYS A 156 -0.90 18.28 22.45
N ASP A 157 -2.21 18.09 22.26
CA ASP A 157 -3.11 17.68 23.34
C ASP A 157 -2.95 16.22 23.76
N ILE A 158 -2.30 15.39 22.91
CA ILE A 158 -2.03 13.99 23.18
C ILE A 158 -0.77 13.88 24.04
N THR A 159 0.27 14.65 23.73
CA THR A 159 1.54 14.67 24.45
C THR A 159 1.40 15.25 25.87
N SER A 160 0.48 16.19 26.08
CA SER A 160 0.30 16.87 27.37
C SER A 160 -0.47 16.04 28.44
N LYS A 161 -0.95 14.85 28.09
CA LYS A 161 -1.73 13.97 29.00
C LYS A 161 -0.94 12.82 29.61
N GLN A 162 0.37 12.79 29.45
CA GLN A 162 1.26 11.80 30.09
C GLN A 162 1.86 12.35 31.39
#